data_d3a2f31968e478f17b1a06f992dbefc4
#
_entry.id   d3a2f31968e478f17b1a06f992dbefc4
#
_cell.length_a   1.000
_cell.length_b   1.000
_cell.length_c   1.000
_cell.angle_alpha   90.00
_cell.angle_beta   90.00
_cell.angle_gamma   90.00
#
_symmetry.space_group_name_H-M   'P 1'
#
loop_
_entity.id
_entity.type
_entity.pdbx_description
1 polymer ?
#
loop_
_entity_poly.entity_id
_entity_poly.type
_entity_poly.pdbx_seq_one_letter_code
_entity_poly.pdbx_strand_id
1 'polypeptide(L)'
;MASIRKRNNRWEVRVRRRGYPTQTKTFTHKSSAQIWAKETELDLETAHLKSVPFTKSPTLAAALERYLSETIVRHKGARSAAYRLRRITEELGGDRSIADITELDISAYRNERLSLVSTGSIRRELVLISGLFQTARNEWGLRGLRNPVGGIKMPPDSPSRSRRLNQCEKELLITESKGVPYLHLAIQFALQTGMRQGEILRLFYADLDFDRHLIMVKDTKNGDDRIIPMTGDIETLLRPTYAENSPIFRISQSGLQQAFRKLIKRCELRDLRFHDLRHEALSSFFEAGLSLPEVKLLSGHRTVDQLMRYSHAHMTEIKRKLAR
;
A
#
# COMPACT_ATOMS: atom_id res chain seq x y z
N MET A 1 29.13 -4.80 -37.49
CA MET A 1 28.41 -4.80 -38.80
C MET A 1 28.14 -6.24 -39.20
N ALA A 2 26.90 -6.52 -39.57
CA ALA A 2 26.50 -7.81 -40.06
C ALA A 2 26.84 -7.97 -41.55
N SER A 3 27.34 -9.14 -41.95
CA SER A 3 27.48 -9.53 -43.33
C SER A 3 26.57 -10.72 -43.64
N ILE A 4 25.79 -10.63 -44.73
CA ILE A 4 24.85 -11.67 -45.15
C ILE A 4 25.29 -12.16 -46.53
N ARG A 5 25.56 -13.47 -46.65
CA ARG A 5 26.01 -14.08 -47.92
C ARG A 5 25.19 -15.33 -48.23
N LYS A 6 24.91 -15.54 -49.51
CA LYS A 6 24.26 -16.77 -49.99
C LYS A 6 25.34 -17.83 -50.29
N ARG A 7 25.28 -19.01 -49.64
CA ARG A 7 26.19 -20.13 -49.85
C ARG A 7 25.37 -21.44 -49.82
N ASN A 8 25.58 -22.33 -50.77
CA ASN A 8 24.88 -23.61 -50.88
C ASN A 8 23.34 -23.51 -50.65
N ASN A 9 22.72 -22.58 -51.38
CA ASN A 9 21.28 -22.28 -51.34
C ASN A 9 20.72 -21.87 -49.95
N ARG A 10 21.61 -21.49 -49.04
CA ARG A 10 21.26 -20.96 -47.68
C ARG A 10 21.89 -19.56 -47.48
N TRP A 11 21.32 -18.80 -46.54
CA TRP A 11 21.81 -17.47 -46.18
C TRP A 11 22.63 -17.56 -44.89
N GLU A 12 23.95 -17.39 -45.02
CA GLU A 12 24.86 -17.28 -43.89
C GLU A 12 24.97 -15.85 -43.42
N VAL A 13 24.71 -15.60 -42.13
CA VAL A 13 24.84 -14.29 -41.47
C VAL A 13 26.02 -14.37 -40.51
N ARG A 14 26.87 -13.35 -40.57
CA ARG A 14 27.99 -13.19 -39.65
C ARG A 14 27.96 -11.79 -39.08
N VAL A 15 27.79 -11.68 -37.76
CA VAL A 15 27.78 -10.42 -36.99
C VAL A 15 29.11 -10.30 -36.26
N ARG A 16 29.85 -9.22 -36.54
CA ARG A 16 31.11 -8.90 -35.85
C ARG A 16 31.02 -7.56 -35.17
N ARG A 17 31.43 -7.51 -33.89
CA ARG A 17 31.61 -6.27 -33.14
C ARG A 17 32.89 -6.35 -32.31
N ARG A 18 33.64 -5.24 -32.28
CA ARG A 18 34.89 -5.16 -31.50
C ARG A 18 34.61 -5.42 -30.04
N GLY A 19 35.32 -6.37 -29.44
CA GLY A 19 35.17 -6.77 -28.03
C GLY A 19 34.14 -7.90 -27.77
N TYR A 20 33.54 -8.46 -28.84
CA TYR A 20 32.60 -9.58 -28.72
C TYR A 20 32.99 -10.75 -29.65
N PRO A 21 32.69 -12.00 -29.27
CA PRO A 21 32.89 -13.13 -30.15
C PRO A 21 31.99 -13.00 -31.39
N THR A 22 32.54 -13.40 -32.55
CA THR A 22 31.77 -13.37 -33.80
C THR A 22 30.62 -14.37 -33.75
N GLN A 23 29.42 -13.90 -34.00
CA GLN A 23 28.24 -14.77 -34.12
C GLN A 23 27.95 -15.10 -35.56
N THR A 24 27.70 -16.37 -35.87
CA THR A 24 27.39 -16.84 -37.23
C THR A 24 26.18 -17.77 -37.17
N LYS A 25 25.21 -17.55 -38.08
CA LYS A 25 24.00 -18.41 -38.19
C LYS A 25 23.54 -18.51 -39.63
N THR A 26 22.95 -19.66 -40.01
CA THR A 26 22.53 -19.93 -41.40
C THR A 26 21.02 -20.08 -41.47
N PHE A 27 20.39 -19.49 -42.49
CA PHE A 27 18.94 -19.44 -42.71
C PHE A 27 18.53 -19.93 -44.08
N THR A 28 17.32 -20.42 -44.22
CA THR A 28 16.71 -20.82 -45.50
C THR A 28 16.20 -19.59 -46.26
N HIS A 29 15.70 -18.56 -45.56
CA HIS A 29 15.13 -17.37 -46.16
C HIS A 29 15.98 -16.13 -45.86
N LYS A 30 16.10 -15.23 -46.86
CA LYS A 30 16.84 -13.97 -46.72
C LYS A 30 16.22 -13.05 -45.67
N SER A 31 14.89 -13.00 -45.57
CA SER A 31 14.16 -12.20 -44.60
C SER A 31 14.50 -12.59 -43.17
N SER A 32 14.49 -13.89 -42.86
CA SER A 32 14.87 -14.41 -41.52
C SER A 32 16.33 -14.10 -41.17
N ALA A 33 17.19 -14.16 -42.16
CA ALA A 33 18.62 -13.78 -42.03
C ALA A 33 18.78 -12.30 -41.68
N GLN A 34 17.99 -11.43 -42.30
CA GLN A 34 18.02 -9.97 -42.06
C GLN A 34 17.44 -9.61 -40.66
N ILE A 35 16.36 -10.25 -40.26
CA ILE A 35 15.77 -10.05 -38.93
C ILE A 35 16.77 -10.45 -37.84
N TRP A 36 17.32 -11.64 -37.92
CA TRP A 36 18.30 -12.12 -36.96
C TRP A 36 19.57 -11.24 -36.92
N ALA A 37 20.03 -10.74 -38.06
CA ALA A 37 21.15 -9.82 -38.13
C ALA A 37 20.89 -8.54 -37.33
N LYS A 38 19.71 -7.91 -37.53
CA LYS A 38 19.30 -6.69 -36.83
C LYS A 38 19.12 -6.94 -35.32
N GLU A 39 18.46 -8.03 -34.93
CA GLU A 39 18.30 -8.39 -33.56
C GLU A 39 19.63 -8.61 -32.85
N THR A 40 20.54 -9.35 -33.47
CA THR A 40 21.87 -9.61 -32.96
C THR A 40 22.74 -8.35 -32.86
N GLU A 41 22.67 -7.44 -33.85
CA GLU A 41 23.34 -6.14 -33.78
C GLU A 41 22.79 -5.29 -32.65
N LEU A 42 21.48 -5.22 -32.50
CA LEU A 42 20.80 -4.49 -31.42
C LEU A 42 21.16 -5.08 -30.03
N ASP A 43 21.18 -6.41 -29.94
CA ASP A 43 21.60 -7.10 -28.70
C ASP A 43 23.05 -6.80 -28.33
N LEU A 44 23.96 -6.79 -29.31
CA LEU A 44 25.37 -6.44 -29.11
C LEU A 44 25.54 -4.92 -28.82
N GLU A 45 24.67 -4.06 -29.35
CA GLU A 45 24.62 -2.63 -29.00
C GLU A 45 24.14 -2.40 -27.59
N THR A 46 23.03 -3.02 -27.24
CA THR A 46 22.48 -2.96 -25.88
C THR A 46 23.37 -3.67 -24.86
N ALA A 47 24.09 -4.74 -25.26
CA ALA A 47 25.08 -5.39 -24.41
C ALA A 47 26.27 -4.46 -24.10
N HIS A 48 26.69 -3.61 -25.05
CA HIS A 48 27.72 -2.61 -24.78
C HIS A 48 27.24 -1.50 -23.83
N LEU A 49 25.98 -1.12 -23.91
CA LEU A 49 25.33 -0.23 -22.93
C LEU A 49 25.08 -0.94 -21.58
N LYS A 50 24.91 -2.27 -21.62
CA LYS A 50 24.76 -3.14 -20.41
C LYS A 50 26.09 -3.56 -19.80
N SER A 51 27.20 -3.51 -20.54
CA SER A 51 28.54 -3.86 -20.07
C SER A 51 29.36 -2.64 -19.60
N VAL A 52 28.74 -1.77 -18.78
CA VAL A 52 29.51 -1.10 -17.76
C VAL A 52 29.81 -2.20 -16.73
N PRO A 53 31.10 -2.59 -16.54
CA PRO A 53 31.40 -3.64 -15.58
C PRO A 53 30.87 -3.16 -14.23
N PHE A 54 29.96 -3.94 -13.63
CA PHE A 54 29.59 -3.78 -12.24
C PHE A 54 30.88 -4.04 -11.44
N THR A 55 31.62 -2.98 -11.13
CA THR A 55 32.62 -3.04 -10.10
C THR A 55 31.90 -3.41 -8.81
N LYS A 56 31.80 -4.71 -8.53
CA LYS A 56 31.16 -5.34 -7.38
C LYS A 56 29.76 -4.78 -7.06
N SER A 57 28.72 -5.40 -7.64
CA SER A 57 27.34 -5.23 -7.14
C SER A 57 27.31 -5.49 -5.64
N PRO A 58 26.67 -4.64 -4.85
CA PRO A 58 26.53 -4.86 -3.42
C PRO A 58 25.75 -6.15 -3.15
N THR A 59 25.95 -6.72 -1.98
CA THR A 59 25.07 -7.80 -1.51
C THR A 59 23.66 -7.26 -1.29
N LEU A 60 22.68 -8.15 -1.33
CA LEU A 60 21.27 -7.77 -1.08
C LEU A 60 21.12 -7.12 0.31
N ALA A 61 21.83 -7.61 1.33
CA ALA A 61 21.84 -7.02 2.66
C ALA A 61 22.45 -5.60 2.66
N ALA A 62 23.58 -5.39 1.99
CA ALA A 62 24.21 -4.06 1.89
C ALA A 62 23.31 -3.08 1.13
N ALA A 63 22.67 -3.52 0.05
CA ALA A 63 21.69 -2.72 -0.69
C ALA A 63 20.48 -2.38 0.15
N LEU A 64 20.00 -3.33 0.97
CA LEU A 64 18.89 -3.09 1.89
C LEU A 64 19.22 -2.01 2.92
N GLU A 65 20.36 -2.11 3.62
CA GLU A 65 20.71 -1.14 4.66
C GLU A 65 20.86 0.27 4.07
N ARG A 66 21.43 0.38 2.86
CA ARG A 66 21.46 1.64 2.15
C ARG A 66 20.05 2.17 1.82
N TYR A 67 19.17 1.32 1.32
CA TYR A 67 17.78 1.67 1.01
C TYR A 67 16.99 2.10 2.24
N LEU A 68 17.21 1.45 3.38
CA LEU A 68 16.58 1.80 4.64
C LEU A 68 17.01 3.20 5.12
N SER A 69 18.31 3.50 5.03
CA SER A 69 18.86 4.78 5.50
C SER A 69 18.56 5.97 4.57
N GLU A 70 18.59 5.76 3.25
CA GLU A 70 18.43 6.86 2.27
C GLU A 70 16.97 7.10 1.88
N THR A 71 16.17 6.04 1.74
CA THR A 71 14.83 6.11 1.14
C THR A 71 13.73 5.86 2.17
N ILE A 72 13.76 4.69 2.82
CA ILE A 72 12.66 4.25 3.70
C ILE A 72 12.50 5.13 4.92
N VAL A 73 13.59 5.66 5.47
CA VAL A 73 13.56 6.54 6.66
C VAL A 73 12.62 7.74 6.49
N ARG A 74 12.41 8.22 5.27
CA ARG A 74 11.53 9.34 4.94
C ARG A 74 10.05 8.97 4.84
N HIS A 75 9.71 7.69 4.90
CA HIS A 75 8.33 7.22 4.73
C HIS A 75 7.60 7.16 6.06
N LYS A 76 6.37 7.63 6.12
CA LYS A 76 5.50 7.54 7.32
C LYS A 76 5.31 6.10 7.86
N GLY A 77 5.60 5.06 7.06
CA GLY A 77 5.54 3.65 7.43
C GLY A 77 6.91 2.96 7.57
N ALA A 78 8.00 3.71 7.74
CA ALA A 78 9.38 3.24 7.72
C ALA A 78 9.62 1.98 8.57
N ARG A 79 9.18 1.98 9.84
CA ARG A 79 9.38 0.83 10.75
C ARG A 79 8.78 -0.47 10.22
N SER A 80 7.56 -0.41 9.68
CA SER A 80 6.88 -1.59 9.14
C SER A 80 7.48 -2.06 7.82
N ALA A 81 7.92 -1.12 6.97
CA ALA A 81 8.62 -1.43 5.72
C ALA A 81 9.98 -2.06 5.99
N ALA A 82 10.76 -1.51 6.92
CA ALA A 82 12.06 -2.03 7.32
C ALA A 82 11.96 -3.47 7.86
N TYR A 83 10.99 -3.74 8.74
CA TYR A 83 10.77 -5.09 9.26
C TYR A 83 10.48 -6.10 8.14
N ARG A 84 9.60 -5.74 7.18
CA ARG A 84 9.30 -6.61 6.04
C ARG A 84 10.52 -6.82 5.16
N LEU A 85 11.22 -5.76 4.82
CA LEU A 85 12.40 -5.82 3.94
C LEU A 85 13.52 -6.67 4.54
N ARG A 86 13.79 -6.56 5.85
CA ARG A 86 14.80 -7.41 6.52
C ARG A 86 14.45 -8.88 6.39
N ARG A 87 13.21 -9.25 6.71
CA ARG A 87 12.75 -10.63 6.55
C ARG A 87 12.86 -11.11 5.11
N ILE A 88 12.43 -10.31 4.12
CA ILE A 88 12.54 -10.65 2.70
C ILE A 88 14.01 -10.90 2.31
N THR A 89 14.92 -10.06 2.80
CA THR A 89 16.35 -10.17 2.52
C THR A 89 16.94 -11.46 3.10
N GLU A 90 16.51 -11.83 4.32
CA GLU A 90 16.90 -13.11 4.94
C GLU A 90 16.41 -14.31 4.10
N GLU A 91 15.14 -14.30 3.68
CA GLU A 91 14.52 -15.38 2.89
C GLU A 91 15.10 -15.49 1.46
N LEU A 92 15.55 -14.38 0.85
CA LEU A 92 16.19 -14.36 -0.48
C LEU A 92 17.71 -14.62 -0.45
N GLY A 93 18.33 -14.66 0.73
CA GLY A 93 19.77 -14.81 0.89
C GLY A 93 20.48 -13.46 0.84
N GLY A 94 20.66 -12.82 2.00
CA GLY A 94 21.22 -11.48 2.14
C GLY A 94 22.66 -11.33 1.61
N ASP A 95 23.46 -12.40 1.65
CA ASP A 95 24.85 -12.42 1.17
C ASP A 95 24.98 -12.51 -0.35
N ARG A 96 23.91 -12.86 -1.05
CA ARG A 96 23.90 -12.91 -2.52
C ARG A 96 24.05 -11.50 -3.09
N SER A 97 24.71 -11.38 -4.24
CA SER A 97 24.71 -10.13 -5.00
C SER A 97 23.27 -9.73 -5.38
N ILE A 98 22.92 -8.45 -5.26
CA ILE A 98 21.62 -7.95 -5.71
C ILE A 98 21.39 -8.23 -7.21
N ALA A 99 22.47 -8.33 -8.00
CA ALA A 99 22.39 -8.64 -9.43
C ALA A 99 22.05 -10.10 -9.73
N ASP A 100 22.26 -11.00 -8.77
CA ASP A 100 22.00 -12.43 -8.91
C ASP A 100 20.58 -12.84 -8.46
N ILE A 101 19.78 -11.89 -8.00
CA ILE A 101 18.36 -12.12 -7.65
C ILE A 101 17.53 -12.09 -8.94
N THR A 102 16.90 -13.21 -9.23
CA THR A 102 16.16 -13.44 -10.49
C THR A 102 14.64 -13.39 -10.30
N GLU A 103 13.92 -13.38 -11.42
CA GLU A 103 12.45 -13.54 -11.43
C GLU A 103 12.02 -14.91 -10.84
N LEU A 104 12.86 -15.94 -10.97
CA LEU A 104 12.61 -17.26 -10.37
C LEU A 104 12.66 -17.20 -8.85
N ASP A 105 13.67 -16.53 -8.28
CA ASP A 105 13.78 -16.33 -6.83
C ASP A 105 12.54 -15.62 -6.28
N ILE A 106 12.13 -14.52 -6.94
CA ILE A 106 10.95 -13.76 -6.51
C ILE A 106 9.65 -14.54 -6.69
N SER A 107 9.55 -15.35 -7.75
CA SER A 107 8.38 -16.22 -7.97
C SER A 107 8.30 -17.32 -6.91
N ALA A 108 9.42 -17.95 -6.54
CA ALA A 108 9.50 -18.92 -5.48
C ALA A 108 9.09 -18.31 -4.13
N TYR A 109 9.71 -17.17 -3.78
CA TYR A 109 9.37 -16.37 -2.60
C TYR A 109 7.87 -16.06 -2.53
N ARG A 110 7.29 -15.51 -3.62
CA ARG A 110 5.86 -15.20 -3.71
C ARG A 110 4.99 -16.43 -3.43
N ASN A 111 5.29 -17.56 -4.08
CA ASN A 111 4.49 -18.76 -3.99
C ASN A 111 4.52 -19.36 -2.57
N GLU A 112 5.68 -19.43 -1.96
CA GLU A 112 5.84 -19.88 -0.58
C GLU A 112 5.06 -18.96 0.39
N ARG A 113 5.22 -17.66 0.26
CA ARG A 113 4.55 -16.68 1.10
C ARG A 113 3.03 -16.67 0.97
N LEU A 114 2.49 -16.99 -0.22
CA LEU A 114 1.04 -17.08 -0.44
C LEU A 114 0.37 -18.17 0.41
N SER A 115 1.09 -19.18 0.86
CA SER A 115 0.57 -20.18 1.80
C SER A 115 0.48 -19.69 3.24
N LEU A 116 1.23 -18.61 3.59
CA LEU A 116 1.39 -18.11 4.95
C LEU A 116 0.64 -16.81 5.23
N VAL A 117 0.48 -15.95 4.21
CA VAL A 117 -0.11 -14.61 4.37
C VAL A 117 -1.05 -14.25 3.22
N SER A 118 -1.87 -13.21 3.43
CA SER A 118 -2.83 -12.74 2.42
C SER A 118 -2.16 -12.17 1.18
N THR A 119 -2.86 -12.25 0.03
CA THR A 119 -2.42 -11.68 -1.26
C THR A 119 -2.03 -10.21 -1.15
N GLY A 120 -2.78 -9.41 -0.40
CA GLY A 120 -2.45 -8.00 -0.16
C GLY A 120 -1.17 -7.78 0.66
N SER A 121 -0.77 -8.74 1.51
CA SER A 121 0.51 -8.68 2.22
C SER A 121 1.66 -8.94 1.24
N ILE A 122 1.54 -9.97 0.39
CA ILE A 122 2.54 -10.29 -0.63
C ILE A 122 2.71 -9.13 -1.62
N ARG A 123 1.62 -8.54 -2.09
CA ARG A 123 1.70 -7.37 -3.00
C ARG A 123 2.53 -6.25 -2.38
N ARG A 124 2.35 -5.95 -1.09
CA ARG A 124 3.15 -4.93 -0.38
C ARG A 124 4.62 -5.33 -0.27
N GLU A 125 4.91 -6.61 -0.03
CA GLU A 125 6.28 -7.13 0.01
C GLU A 125 6.94 -6.99 -1.37
N LEU A 126 6.27 -7.41 -2.45
CA LEU A 126 6.78 -7.27 -3.82
C LEU A 126 6.98 -5.81 -4.24
N VAL A 127 6.10 -4.90 -3.84
CA VAL A 127 6.26 -3.46 -4.09
C VAL A 127 7.51 -2.90 -3.39
N LEU A 128 7.78 -3.35 -2.15
CA LEU A 128 9.00 -2.94 -1.42
C LEU A 128 10.26 -3.46 -2.08
N ILE A 129 10.28 -4.73 -2.53
CA ILE A 129 11.39 -5.30 -3.31
C ILE A 129 11.60 -4.50 -4.59
N SER A 130 10.53 -4.27 -5.35
CA SER A 130 10.58 -3.49 -6.59
C SER A 130 11.15 -2.10 -6.35
N GLY A 131 10.77 -1.42 -5.26
CA GLY A 131 11.30 -0.12 -4.87
C GLY A 131 12.81 -0.14 -4.63
N LEU A 132 13.33 -1.14 -3.90
CA LEU A 132 14.76 -1.33 -3.67
C LEU A 132 15.52 -1.44 -5.01
N PHE A 133 15.07 -2.34 -5.90
CA PHE A 133 15.73 -2.53 -7.20
C PHE A 133 15.65 -1.29 -8.10
N GLN A 134 14.53 -0.57 -8.09
CA GLN A 134 14.39 0.67 -8.86
C GLN A 134 15.31 1.77 -8.33
N THR A 135 15.40 1.96 -7.01
CA THR A 135 16.31 2.93 -6.40
C THR A 135 17.76 2.56 -6.71
N ALA A 136 18.13 1.30 -6.56
CA ALA A 136 19.47 0.82 -6.87
C ALA A 136 19.85 1.11 -8.35
N ARG A 137 18.93 0.87 -9.26
CA ARG A 137 19.15 1.15 -10.70
C ARG A 137 19.22 2.65 -11.02
N ASN A 138 18.31 3.45 -10.45
CA ASN A 138 18.13 4.84 -10.87
C ASN A 138 19.05 5.80 -10.11
N GLU A 139 19.28 5.54 -8.83
CA GLU A 139 19.96 6.49 -7.94
C GLU A 139 21.39 6.04 -7.57
N TRP A 140 21.67 4.72 -7.56
CA TRP A 140 23.00 4.22 -7.18
C TRP A 140 23.91 3.87 -8.38
N GLY A 141 23.49 4.22 -9.58
CA GLY A 141 24.26 4.00 -10.80
C GLY A 141 24.27 2.56 -11.31
N LEU A 142 23.47 1.65 -10.74
CA LEU A 142 23.39 0.26 -11.17
C LEU A 142 22.46 0.12 -12.41
N ARG A 143 22.71 0.91 -13.47
CA ARG A 143 21.83 1.04 -14.65
C ARG A 143 21.51 -0.28 -15.35
N GLY A 144 22.40 -1.28 -15.26
CA GLY A 144 22.20 -2.61 -15.83
C GLY A 144 21.37 -3.55 -14.95
N LEU A 145 21.05 -3.16 -13.71
CA LEU A 145 20.30 -3.98 -12.77
C LEU A 145 18.85 -4.16 -13.25
N ARG A 146 18.45 -5.42 -13.46
CA ARG A 146 17.04 -5.74 -13.78
C ARG A 146 16.22 -5.76 -12.49
N ASN A 147 15.00 -5.25 -12.56
CA ASN A 147 14.04 -5.41 -11.47
C ASN A 147 13.30 -6.76 -11.64
N PRO A 148 13.58 -7.75 -10.78
CA PRO A 148 13.03 -9.09 -10.95
C PRO A 148 11.52 -9.17 -10.66
N VAL A 149 10.94 -8.14 -10.05
CA VAL A 149 9.48 -8.07 -9.81
C VAL A 149 8.73 -7.72 -11.09
N GLY A 150 9.36 -7.03 -12.04
CA GLY A 150 8.72 -6.61 -13.30
C GLY A 150 8.32 -7.76 -14.22
N GLY A 151 9.01 -8.90 -14.14
CA GLY A 151 8.75 -10.09 -14.97
C GLY A 151 7.75 -11.08 -14.38
N ILE A 152 7.26 -10.86 -13.16
CA ILE A 152 6.37 -11.80 -12.48
C ILE A 152 4.92 -11.30 -12.43
N LYS A 153 3.97 -12.25 -12.45
CA LYS A 153 2.55 -11.93 -12.25
C LYS A 153 2.30 -11.55 -10.79
N MET A 154 1.80 -10.33 -10.58
CA MET A 154 1.39 -9.87 -9.25
C MET A 154 0.15 -10.65 -8.76
N PRO A 155 0.10 -11.04 -7.46
CA PRO A 155 -1.12 -11.59 -6.88
C PRO A 155 -2.30 -10.62 -7.02
N PRO A 156 -3.55 -11.12 -7.07
CA PRO A 156 -4.72 -10.25 -7.11
C PRO A 156 -4.80 -9.36 -5.85
N ASP A 157 -5.49 -8.25 -5.97
CA ASP A 157 -5.78 -7.41 -4.80
C ASP A 157 -6.66 -8.18 -3.80
N SER A 158 -6.42 -7.95 -2.51
CA SER A 158 -7.32 -8.48 -1.50
C SER A 158 -8.69 -7.81 -1.64
N PRO A 159 -9.79 -8.56 -1.54
CA PRO A 159 -11.12 -7.97 -1.56
C PRO A 159 -11.25 -6.92 -0.44
N SER A 160 -11.94 -5.84 -0.75
CA SER A 160 -12.24 -4.84 0.27
C SER A 160 -13.22 -5.41 1.29
N ARG A 161 -13.06 -5.03 2.55
CA ARG A 161 -14.02 -5.43 3.60
C ARG A 161 -15.33 -4.68 3.41
N SER A 162 -16.43 -5.42 3.60
CA SER A 162 -17.80 -4.91 3.53
C SER A 162 -18.57 -5.09 4.84
N ARG A 163 -17.86 -5.44 5.94
CA ARG A 163 -18.49 -5.67 7.27
C ARG A 163 -19.12 -4.37 7.76
N ARG A 164 -20.43 -4.40 7.99
CA ARG A 164 -21.22 -3.35 8.62
C ARG A 164 -21.78 -3.84 9.95
N LEU A 165 -22.10 -2.92 10.86
CA LEU A 165 -22.81 -3.23 12.08
C LEU A 165 -24.32 -3.12 11.80
N ASN A 166 -25.09 -4.09 12.29
CA ASN A 166 -26.53 -3.92 12.41
C ASN A 166 -26.83 -3.06 13.66
N GLN A 167 -28.08 -2.62 13.79
CA GLN A 167 -28.46 -1.72 14.87
C GLN A 167 -28.23 -2.34 16.26
N CYS A 168 -28.59 -3.63 16.44
CA CYS A 168 -28.39 -4.33 17.72
C CYS A 168 -26.90 -4.46 18.09
N GLU A 169 -26.04 -4.78 17.13
CA GLU A 169 -24.59 -4.84 17.34
C GLU A 169 -24.02 -3.48 17.73
N LYS A 170 -24.50 -2.40 17.12
CA LYS A 170 -24.09 -1.04 17.41
C LYS A 170 -24.47 -0.63 18.83
N GLU A 171 -25.72 -0.87 19.24
CA GLU A 171 -26.24 -0.59 20.59
C GLU A 171 -25.50 -1.39 21.64
N LEU A 172 -25.29 -2.68 21.42
CA LEU A 172 -24.53 -3.56 22.30
C LEU A 172 -23.08 -3.06 22.46
N LEU A 173 -22.41 -2.73 21.37
CA LEU A 173 -21.04 -2.22 21.38
C LEU A 173 -20.92 -0.93 22.19
N ILE A 174 -21.84 0.02 21.98
CA ILE A 174 -21.89 1.30 22.68
C ILE A 174 -22.15 1.06 24.19
N THR A 175 -23.11 0.22 24.53
CA THR A 175 -23.47 -0.07 25.92
C THR A 175 -22.34 -0.75 26.68
N GLU A 176 -21.80 -1.82 26.11
CA GLU A 176 -20.74 -2.60 26.73
C GLU A 176 -19.39 -1.85 26.81
N SER A 177 -19.19 -0.84 25.95
CA SER A 177 -17.97 -0.02 26.01
C SER A 177 -17.96 0.97 27.17
N LYS A 178 -19.11 1.34 27.75
CA LYS A 178 -19.22 2.34 28.85
C LYS A 178 -18.34 2.01 30.06
N GLY A 179 -18.11 0.73 30.33
CA GLY A 179 -17.22 0.27 31.39
C GLY A 179 -15.73 0.62 31.19
N VAL A 180 -15.35 1.11 30.00
CA VAL A 180 -13.98 1.52 29.67
C VAL A 180 -14.04 2.90 28.99
N PRO A 181 -13.99 4.02 29.76
CA PRO A 181 -14.31 5.36 29.27
C PRO A 181 -13.55 5.79 28.02
N TYR A 182 -12.23 5.58 27.96
CA TYR A 182 -11.43 5.94 26.78
C TYR A 182 -11.80 5.12 25.53
N LEU A 183 -12.20 3.85 25.71
CA LEU A 183 -12.62 3.00 24.61
C LEU A 183 -14.00 3.41 24.11
N HIS A 184 -14.91 3.71 25.02
CA HIS A 184 -16.25 4.23 24.71
C HIS A 184 -16.15 5.52 23.88
N LEU A 185 -15.37 6.49 24.38
CA LEU A 185 -15.13 7.75 23.68
C LEU A 185 -14.52 7.52 22.28
N ALA A 186 -13.52 6.64 22.13
CA ALA A 186 -12.93 6.34 20.84
C ALA A 186 -13.93 5.68 19.86
N ILE A 187 -14.81 4.81 20.34
CA ILE A 187 -15.89 4.21 19.55
C ILE A 187 -16.87 5.27 19.08
N GLN A 188 -17.30 6.18 19.96
CA GLN A 188 -18.18 7.29 19.62
C GLN A 188 -17.56 8.19 18.55
N PHE A 189 -16.30 8.58 18.72
CA PHE A 189 -15.56 9.33 17.68
C PHE A 189 -15.56 8.60 16.34
N ALA A 190 -15.24 7.31 16.34
CA ALA A 190 -15.15 6.54 15.10
C ALA A 190 -16.51 6.44 14.37
N LEU A 191 -17.59 6.21 15.12
CA LEU A 191 -18.95 6.04 14.58
C LEU A 191 -19.59 7.35 14.13
N GLN A 192 -19.30 8.47 14.82
CA GLN A 192 -19.97 9.74 14.55
C GLN A 192 -19.18 10.65 13.59
N THR A 193 -17.87 10.54 13.56
CA THR A 193 -17.03 11.40 12.72
C THR A 193 -16.42 10.70 11.51
N GLY A 194 -16.40 9.37 11.52
CA GLY A 194 -15.69 8.59 10.50
C GLY A 194 -14.17 8.83 10.46
N MET A 195 -13.57 9.39 11.50
CA MET A 195 -12.12 9.60 11.61
C MET A 195 -11.32 8.31 11.58
N ARG A 196 -10.07 8.39 11.13
CA ARG A 196 -9.14 7.24 11.23
C ARG A 196 -8.70 7.05 12.68
N GLN A 197 -8.48 5.80 13.10
CA GLN A 197 -8.00 5.49 14.46
C GLN A 197 -6.79 6.34 14.88
N GLY A 198 -5.82 6.50 13.97
CA GLY A 198 -4.64 7.30 14.26
C GLY A 198 -4.91 8.81 14.35
N GLU A 199 -5.93 9.33 13.72
CA GLU A 199 -6.38 10.72 13.84
C GLU A 199 -7.06 10.92 15.18
N ILE A 200 -7.99 10.04 15.57
CA ILE A 200 -8.66 10.05 16.88
C ILE A 200 -7.63 10.08 18.01
N LEU A 201 -6.65 9.16 18.00
CA LEU A 201 -5.66 9.04 19.07
C LEU A 201 -4.67 10.21 19.16
N ARG A 202 -4.59 11.06 18.14
CA ARG A 202 -3.73 12.25 18.14
C ARG A 202 -4.46 13.55 18.49
N LEU A 203 -5.75 13.49 18.79
CA LEU A 203 -6.50 14.68 19.17
C LEU A 203 -6.05 15.23 20.52
N PHE A 204 -5.88 16.53 20.57
CA PHE A 204 -5.72 17.32 21.78
C PHE A 204 -7.00 18.12 22.05
N TYR A 205 -7.22 18.52 23.30
CA TYR A 205 -8.33 19.42 23.62
C TYR A 205 -8.23 20.76 22.89
N ALA A 206 -7.01 21.23 22.59
CA ALA A 206 -6.76 22.41 21.76
C ALA A 206 -7.22 22.30 20.30
N ASP A 207 -7.56 21.10 19.84
CA ASP A 207 -8.11 20.87 18.49
C ASP A 207 -9.65 20.95 18.48
N LEU A 208 -10.29 21.21 19.63
CA LEU A 208 -11.72 21.27 19.78
C LEU A 208 -12.17 22.73 19.94
N ASP A 209 -13.15 23.14 19.14
CA ASP A 209 -13.86 24.41 19.28
C ASP A 209 -15.28 24.09 19.80
N PHE A 210 -15.46 24.25 21.11
CA PHE A 210 -16.74 23.97 21.74
C PHE A 210 -17.82 25.02 21.45
N ASP A 211 -17.41 26.25 21.10
CA ASP A 211 -18.35 27.34 20.79
C ASP A 211 -18.93 27.16 19.39
N ARG A 212 -18.12 26.69 18.46
CA ARG A 212 -18.53 26.44 17.06
C ARG A 212 -18.89 24.98 16.80
N HIS A 213 -18.77 24.10 17.79
CA HIS A 213 -18.99 22.64 17.68
C HIS A 213 -18.14 22.01 16.56
N LEU A 214 -16.83 22.30 16.54
CA LEU A 214 -15.93 21.85 15.49
C LEU A 214 -14.73 21.08 16.08
N ILE A 215 -14.22 20.15 15.29
CA ILE A 215 -13.00 19.39 15.55
C ILE A 215 -12.01 19.66 14.43
N MET A 216 -10.84 20.18 14.74
CA MET A 216 -9.73 20.39 13.79
C MET A 216 -8.86 19.15 13.72
N VAL A 217 -8.86 18.46 12.59
CA VAL A 217 -8.05 17.25 12.37
C VAL A 217 -6.80 17.63 11.63
N LYS A 218 -5.68 17.72 12.37
CA LYS A 218 -4.35 18.08 11.87
C LYS A 218 -3.52 16.85 11.53
N ASP A 219 -2.41 17.04 10.82
CA ASP A 219 -1.40 15.99 10.55
C ASP A 219 -2.00 14.71 9.96
N THR A 220 -2.93 14.85 9.03
CA THR A 220 -3.55 13.68 8.42
C THR A 220 -2.51 12.86 7.64
N LYS A 221 -2.78 11.58 7.44
CA LYS A 221 -1.93 10.69 6.63
C LYS A 221 -1.68 11.26 5.21
N ASN A 222 -2.61 12.10 4.74
CA ASN A 222 -2.59 12.67 3.40
C ASN A 222 -2.00 14.08 3.35
N GLY A 223 -1.70 14.72 4.51
CA GLY A 223 -1.11 16.04 4.60
C GLY A 223 -2.12 17.20 4.60
N ASP A 224 -3.41 16.96 4.38
CA ASP A 224 -4.44 18.01 4.37
C ASP A 224 -5.16 18.05 5.71
N ASP A 225 -5.14 19.20 6.38
CA ASP A 225 -5.96 19.44 7.56
C ASP A 225 -7.43 19.56 7.16
N ARG A 226 -8.34 19.18 8.06
CA ARG A 226 -9.76 19.29 7.82
C ARG A 226 -10.54 19.57 9.10
N ILE A 227 -11.71 20.16 8.93
CA ILE A 227 -12.62 20.46 10.02
C ILE A 227 -13.79 19.48 9.95
N ILE A 228 -14.19 18.92 11.09
CA ILE A 228 -15.31 17.99 11.24
C ILE A 228 -16.27 18.57 12.27
N PRO A 229 -17.59 18.53 12.06
CA PRO A 229 -18.57 18.88 13.07
C PRO A 229 -18.44 17.97 14.32
N MET A 230 -18.49 18.57 15.49
CA MET A 230 -18.58 17.85 16.77
C MET A 230 -20.05 17.64 17.12
N THR A 231 -20.44 16.39 17.34
CA THR A 231 -21.82 16.06 17.74
C THR A 231 -22.02 16.31 19.23
N GLY A 232 -23.27 16.55 19.65
CA GLY A 232 -23.60 16.78 21.06
C GLY A 232 -23.20 15.63 21.98
N ASP A 233 -23.27 14.38 21.51
CA ASP A 233 -22.84 13.20 22.27
C ASP A 233 -21.33 13.23 22.55
N ILE A 234 -20.52 13.57 21.54
CA ILE A 234 -19.06 13.70 21.70
C ILE A 234 -18.75 14.85 22.67
N GLU A 235 -19.42 15.98 22.51
CA GLU A 235 -19.25 17.14 23.38
C GLU A 235 -19.59 16.79 24.83
N THR A 236 -20.70 16.12 25.07
CA THR A 236 -21.13 15.71 26.43
C THR A 236 -20.10 14.78 27.08
N LEU A 237 -19.45 13.91 26.31
CA LEU A 237 -18.41 13.01 26.82
C LEU A 237 -17.10 13.74 27.11
N LEU A 238 -16.81 14.81 26.39
CA LEU A 238 -15.52 15.53 26.50
C LEU A 238 -15.51 16.64 27.54
N ARG A 239 -16.62 17.38 27.73
CA ARG A 239 -16.70 18.50 28.66
C ARG A 239 -16.26 18.17 30.10
N PRO A 240 -16.63 17.03 30.70
CA PRO A 240 -16.21 16.70 32.07
C PRO A 240 -14.73 16.42 32.21
N THR A 241 -14.05 16.07 31.11
CA THR A 241 -12.64 15.68 31.10
C THR A 241 -11.74 16.73 30.47
N TYR A 242 -12.28 17.94 30.20
CA TYR A 242 -11.54 19.02 29.57
C TYR A 242 -10.29 19.39 30.36
N ALA A 243 -9.17 19.37 29.68
CA ALA A 243 -7.89 19.81 30.21
C ALA A 243 -7.11 20.47 29.09
N GLU A 244 -6.98 21.80 29.14
CA GLU A 244 -6.31 22.59 28.13
C GLU A 244 -4.92 22.04 27.81
N ASN A 245 -4.57 22.00 26.53
CA ASN A 245 -3.28 21.52 26.01
C ASN A 245 -2.93 20.06 26.32
N SER A 246 -3.90 19.24 26.75
CA SER A 246 -3.65 17.82 26.99
C SER A 246 -4.19 16.93 25.84
N PRO A 247 -3.59 15.76 25.61
CA PRO A 247 -4.17 14.78 24.68
C PRO A 247 -5.47 14.21 25.25
N ILE A 248 -6.47 14.06 24.36
CA ILE A 248 -7.76 13.43 24.73
C ILE A 248 -7.57 11.95 25.08
N PHE A 249 -6.71 11.27 24.32
CA PHE A 249 -6.43 9.87 24.47
C PHE A 249 -4.99 9.63 24.96
N ARG A 250 -4.83 9.03 26.13
CA ARG A 250 -3.51 8.65 26.68
C ARG A 250 -3.25 7.15 26.50
N ILE A 251 -3.50 6.64 25.30
CA ILE A 251 -3.34 5.23 24.98
C ILE A 251 -2.69 5.07 23.60
N SER A 252 -1.86 4.03 23.45
CA SER A 252 -1.25 3.69 22.17
C SER A 252 -2.27 3.04 21.21
N GLN A 253 -1.99 3.06 19.94
CA GLN A 253 -2.81 2.40 18.92
C GLN A 253 -2.96 0.90 19.18
N SER A 254 -1.88 0.22 19.60
CA SER A 254 -1.92 -1.21 19.98
C SER A 254 -2.76 -1.46 21.22
N GLY A 255 -2.66 -0.57 22.22
CA GLY A 255 -3.48 -0.64 23.44
C GLY A 255 -4.98 -0.52 23.13
N LEU A 256 -5.36 0.47 22.31
CA LEU A 256 -6.76 0.62 21.89
C LEU A 256 -7.26 -0.60 21.10
N GLN A 257 -6.45 -1.13 20.18
CA GLN A 257 -6.81 -2.32 19.42
C GLN A 257 -6.97 -3.56 20.34
N GLN A 258 -6.13 -3.70 21.35
CA GLN A 258 -6.25 -4.79 22.32
C GLN A 258 -7.51 -4.66 23.17
N ALA A 259 -7.81 -3.45 23.67
CA ALA A 259 -9.03 -3.18 24.42
C ALA A 259 -10.28 -3.45 23.57
N PHE A 260 -10.27 -3.02 22.32
CA PHE A 260 -11.37 -3.27 21.39
C PHE A 260 -11.56 -4.76 21.12
N ARG A 261 -10.49 -5.53 20.89
CA ARG A 261 -10.60 -7.00 20.72
C ARG A 261 -11.21 -7.69 21.93
N LYS A 262 -10.84 -7.26 23.16
CA LYS A 262 -11.43 -7.80 24.40
C LYS A 262 -12.93 -7.49 24.46
N LEU A 263 -13.34 -6.28 24.09
CA LEU A 263 -14.74 -5.88 24.03
C LEU A 263 -15.52 -6.73 23.00
N ILE A 264 -15.01 -6.85 21.78
CA ILE A 264 -15.63 -7.65 20.71
C ILE A 264 -15.83 -9.13 21.14
N LYS A 265 -14.80 -9.70 21.81
CA LYS A 265 -14.91 -11.06 22.35
C LYS A 265 -15.99 -11.17 23.42
N ARG A 266 -16.11 -10.19 24.32
CA ARG A 266 -17.14 -10.16 25.38
C ARG A 266 -18.55 -10.00 24.80
N CYS A 267 -18.70 -9.21 23.73
CA CYS A 267 -19.97 -9.01 23.03
C CYS A 267 -20.28 -10.14 22.02
N GLU A 268 -19.41 -11.16 21.89
CA GLU A 268 -19.54 -12.26 20.90
C GLU A 268 -19.68 -11.79 19.45
N LEU A 269 -19.22 -10.57 19.14
CA LEU A 269 -19.23 -10.01 17.79
C LEU A 269 -18.14 -10.66 16.93
N ARG A 270 -18.52 -11.15 15.74
CA ARG A 270 -17.59 -11.84 14.84
C ARG A 270 -17.06 -10.91 13.78
N ASP A 271 -15.79 -11.10 13.42
CA ASP A 271 -15.10 -10.41 12.32
C ASP A 271 -15.28 -8.88 12.31
N LEU A 272 -15.25 -8.25 13.48
CA LEU A 272 -15.33 -6.80 13.63
C LEU A 272 -13.99 -6.21 14.07
N ARG A 273 -13.50 -5.21 13.35
CA ARG A 273 -12.27 -4.46 13.64
C ARG A 273 -12.61 -3.00 13.95
N PHE A 274 -11.78 -2.33 14.72
CA PHE A 274 -11.99 -0.90 15.03
C PHE A 274 -12.14 -0.03 13.77
N HIS A 275 -11.43 -0.37 12.69
CA HIS A 275 -11.53 0.37 11.42
C HIS A 275 -12.88 0.20 10.72
N ASP A 276 -13.60 -0.88 10.99
CA ASP A 276 -14.93 -1.11 10.42
C ASP A 276 -15.97 -0.12 10.97
N LEU A 277 -15.72 0.49 12.15
CA LEU A 277 -16.53 1.59 12.70
C LEU A 277 -16.51 2.83 11.80
N ARG A 278 -15.35 3.13 11.19
CA ARG A 278 -15.27 4.19 10.18
C ARG A 278 -16.05 3.83 8.91
N HIS A 279 -16.00 2.56 8.49
CA HIS A 279 -16.81 2.10 7.36
C HIS A 279 -18.29 2.28 7.64
N GLU A 280 -18.73 1.95 8.85
CA GLU A 280 -20.10 2.16 9.32
C GLU A 280 -20.49 3.64 9.30
N ALA A 281 -19.65 4.52 9.87
CA ALA A 281 -19.90 5.96 9.87
C ALA A 281 -20.08 6.53 8.45
N LEU A 282 -19.17 6.17 7.53
CA LEU A 282 -19.26 6.67 6.15
C LEU A 282 -20.52 6.18 5.42
N SER A 283 -20.92 4.93 5.64
CA SER A 283 -22.18 4.42 5.11
C SER A 283 -23.38 5.16 5.72
N SER A 284 -23.38 5.41 7.03
CA SER A 284 -24.44 6.16 7.72
C SER A 284 -24.53 7.60 7.24
N PHE A 285 -23.42 8.25 6.89
CA PHE A 285 -23.44 9.60 6.30
C PHE A 285 -24.18 9.63 4.96
N PHE A 286 -23.90 8.65 4.09
CA PHE A 286 -24.65 8.52 2.84
C PHE A 286 -26.13 8.20 3.08
N GLU A 287 -26.45 7.34 4.04
CA GLU A 287 -27.82 7.00 4.42
C GLU A 287 -28.57 8.22 5.01
N ALA A 288 -27.86 9.11 5.70
CA ALA A 288 -28.39 10.41 6.16
C ALA A 288 -28.57 11.43 5.03
N GLY A 289 -28.17 11.10 3.79
CA GLY A 289 -28.36 11.94 2.61
C GLY A 289 -27.21 12.87 2.26
N LEU A 290 -26.05 12.76 2.95
CA LEU A 290 -24.90 13.56 2.59
C LEU A 290 -24.39 13.20 1.18
N SER A 291 -24.06 14.23 0.43
CA SER A 291 -23.48 14.09 -0.90
C SER A 291 -22.04 13.56 -0.84
N LEU A 292 -21.57 13.01 -1.96
CA LEU A 292 -20.22 12.48 -2.05
C LEU A 292 -19.13 13.53 -1.76
N PRO A 293 -19.22 14.81 -2.19
CA PRO A 293 -18.28 15.87 -1.78
C PRO A 293 -18.28 16.10 -0.27
N GLU A 294 -19.45 16.11 0.40
CA GLU A 294 -19.55 16.29 1.85
C GLU A 294 -18.91 15.13 2.61
N VAL A 295 -19.20 13.88 2.23
CA VAL A 295 -18.56 12.71 2.84
C VAL A 295 -17.05 12.69 2.56
N LYS A 296 -16.61 13.15 1.39
CA LYS A 296 -15.18 13.30 1.08
C LYS A 296 -14.49 14.31 2.00
N LEU A 297 -15.14 15.46 2.24
CA LEU A 297 -14.64 16.49 3.15
C LEU A 297 -14.50 15.96 4.57
N LEU A 298 -15.52 15.30 5.11
CA LEU A 298 -15.49 14.74 6.46
C LEU A 298 -14.45 13.62 6.61
N SER A 299 -14.42 12.71 5.65
CA SER A 299 -13.58 11.50 5.73
C SER A 299 -12.11 11.74 5.38
N GLY A 300 -11.78 12.78 4.63
CA GLY A 300 -10.42 13.05 4.12
C GLY A 300 -9.91 11.96 3.17
N HIS A 301 -10.76 11.44 2.28
CA HIS A 301 -10.35 10.57 1.19
C HIS A 301 -9.82 11.41 0.02
N ARG A 302 -8.66 11.02 -0.54
CA ARG A 302 -8.08 11.73 -1.70
C ARG A 302 -8.85 11.49 -2.97
N THR A 303 -9.28 10.26 -3.20
CA THR A 303 -9.98 9.85 -4.43
C THR A 303 -11.42 9.48 -4.16
N VAL A 304 -12.27 9.76 -5.13
CA VAL A 304 -13.69 9.42 -5.12
C VAL A 304 -13.90 7.90 -5.11
N ASP A 305 -13.06 7.16 -5.85
CA ASP A 305 -13.14 5.69 -5.95
C ASP A 305 -13.13 4.99 -4.59
N GLN A 306 -12.40 5.56 -3.62
CA GLN A 306 -12.38 5.02 -2.26
C GLN A 306 -13.73 5.15 -1.53
N LEU A 307 -14.56 6.10 -1.94
CA LEU A 307 -15.89 6.35 -1.39
C LEU A 307 -17.01 5.66 -2.17
N MET A 308 -16.81 5.37 -3.45
CA MET A 308 -17.83 4.72 -4.29
C MET A 308 -18.32 3.39 -3.71
N ARG A 309 -17.50 2.69 -2.95
CA ARG A 309 -17.88 1.45 -2.24
C ARG A 309 -18.99 1.63 -1.21
N TYR A 310 -19.23 2.86 -0.74
CA TYR A 310 -20.28 3.19 0.23
C TYR A 310 -21.54 3.73 -0.45
N SER A 311 -21.48 4.11 -1.71
CA SER A 311 -22.60 4.70 -2.45
C SER A 311 -23.67 3.67 -2.83
N HIS A 312 -23.39 2.37 -2.70
CA HIS A 312 -24.36 1.32 -3.01
C HIS A 312 -25.58 1.27 -2.06
N ALA A 313 -25.47 1.91 -0.88
CA ALA A 313 -26.58 2.05 0.07
C ALA A 313 -27.72 2.97 -0.44
N HIS A 314 -27.51 3.69 -1.56
CA HIS A 314 -28.41 4.76 -2.02
C HIS A 314 -29.50 4.34 -3.00
N MET A 315 -29.63 3.10 -3.38
CA MET A 315 -30.64 2.73 -4.40
C MET A 315 -32.08 3.03 -3.91
N THR A 316 -32.33 2.88 -2.61
CA THR A 316 -33.64 3.24 -2.00
C THR A 316 -33.87 4.76 -2.05
N GLU A 317 -32.82 5.54 -1.75
CA GLU A 317 -32.91 7.00 -1.81
C GLU A 317 -33.02 7.52 -3.24
N ILE A 318 -32.29 6.90 -4.19
CA ILE A 318 -32.46 7.21 -5.63
C ILE A 318 -33.90 6.95 -6.07
N LYS A 319 -34.50 5.81 -5.71
CA LYS A 319 -35.91 5.52 -5.98
C LYS A 319 -36.82 6.58 -5.39
N ARG A 320 -36.57 7.00 -4.14
CA ARG A 320 -37.39 8.05 -3.48
C ARG A 320 -37.24 9.40 -4.18
N LYS A 321 -36.06 9.77 -4.66
CA LYS A 321 -35.80 11.01 -5.39
C LYS A 321 -36.41 11.01 -6.80
N LEU A 322 -36.39 9.86 -7.48
CA LEU A 322 -36.99 9.72 -8.82
C LEU A 322 -38.51 9.58 -8.79
N ALA A 323 -39.11 9.23 -7.66
CA ALA A 323 -40.57 9.13 -7.47
C ALA A 323 -41.23 10.48 -7.07
N ARG A 324 -40.45 11.58 -7.04
CA ARG A 324 -40.92 12.95 -6.85
C ARG A 324 -41.02 13.64 -8.20
#